data_2b771465b0caa082d9115ba097fb6092
#
_entry.id   2b771465b0caa082d9115ba097fb6092
#
_cell.length_a   1.000
_cell.length_b   1.000
_cell.length_c   1.000
_cell.angle_alpha   90.00
_cell.angle_beta   90.00
_cell.angle_gamma   90.00
#
_symmetry.space_group_name_H-M   'P 1'
#
loop_
_entity.id
_entity.type
_entity.pdbx_description
1 polymer ?
#
loop_
_entity_poly.entity_id
_entity_poly.type
_entity_poly.pdbx_seq_one_letter_code
_entity_poly.pdbx_strand_id
1 'polypeptide(L)'
;VFNPNSGKAQLKNSLMKIIQIFSNADYEVTVYPTKAALDGYEKIKAAKGLYDIIVCSGGDGTLNEVVSAVITYGDEKVPIGYIPSGSTNDFAKSLGIPSDKIRAAYNVVSGESFSCDIGIINDRRYFNYVAAFGAFTDVAYETPQDLKNMFGHQAYVIEGAKRLLNLKAYKMKVTSSRLDIEDNFIYG
;
A
#
# COMPACT_ATOMS: atom_id res chain seq x y z
N VAL A 1 -11.27 6.79 -1.51
CA VAL A 1 -10.17 7.07 -2.45
C VAL A 1 -9.83 5.80 -3.19
N PHE A 2 -9.75 5.84 -4.52
CA PHE A 2 -9.35 4.66 -5.28
C PHE A 2 -8.41 5.01 -6.44
N ASN A 3 -7.48 4.09 -6.74
CA ASN A 3 -6.60 4.21 -7.90
C ASN A 3 -7.21 3.46 -9.10
N PRO A 4 -7.71 4.15 -10.13
CA PRO A 4 -8.37 3.52 -11.28
C PRO A 4 -7.40 2.67 -12.13
N ASN A 5 -6.09 2.87 -11.99
CA ASN A 5 -5.05 2.16 -12.72
C ASN A 5 -4.44 1.00 -11.91
N SER A 6 -4.92 0.73 -10.70
CA SER A 6 -4.44 -0.37 -9.87
C SER A 6 -4.73 -1.73 -10.48
N GLY A 7 -3.73 -2.60 -10.49
CA GLY A 7 -3.84 -3.96 -11.00
C GLY A 7 -4.28 -3.97 -12.46
N LYS A 8 -5.21 -4.86 -12.81
CA LYS A 8 -5.79 -4.94 -14.17
C LYS A 8 -7.01 -4.02 -14.35
N ALA A 9 -7.09 -2.91 -13.64
CA ALA A 9 -8.23 -1.96 -13.64
C ALA A 9 -9.60 -2.63 -13.32
N GLN A 10 -9.59 -3.74 -12.61
CA GLN A 10 -10.79 -4.56 -12.32
C GLN A 10 -11.76 -3.92 -11.32
N LEU A 11 -11.35 -2.84 -10.65
CA LEU A 11 -12.24 -2.14 -9.71
C LEU A 11 -13.48 -1.58 -10.39
N LYS A 12 -13.36 -1.13 -11.66
CA LYS A 12 -14.49 -0.56 -12.42
C LYS A 12 -15.73 -1.46 -12.41
N ASN A 13 -15.52 -2.77 -12.51
CA ASN A 13 -16.63 -3.75 -12.56
C ASN A 13 -17.29 -3.98 -11.19
N SER A 14 -16.61 -3.60 -10.10
CA SER A 14 -17.09 -3.85 -8.73
C SER A 14 -17.54 -2.58 -8.02
N LEU A 15 -17.20 -1.40 -8.55
CA LEU A 15 -17.38 -0.12 -7.88
C LEU A 15 -18.83 0.13 -7.45
N MET A 16 -19.80 -0.11 -8.34
CA MET A 16 -21.21 0.08 -8.01
C MET A 16 -21.67 -0.83 -6.87
N LYS A 17 -21.23 -2.08 -6.87
CA LYS A 17 -21.56 -3.02 -5.78
C LYS A 17 -20.92 -2.61 -4.47
N ILE A 18 -19.69 -2.11 -4.51
CA ILE A 18 -18.99 -1.58 -3.33
C ILE A 18 -19.78 -0.39 -2.75
N ILE A 19 -20.14 0.58 -3.60
CA ILE A 19 -20.96 1.73 -3.17
C ILE A 19 -22.28 1.25 -2.53
N GLN A 20 -22.98 0.29 -3.15
CA GLN A 20 -24.20 -0.28 -2.58
C GLN A 20 -23.98 -0.92 -1.20
N ILE A 21 -22.87 -1.63 -0.99
CA ILE A 21 -22.56 -2.25 0.31
C ILE A 21 -22.46 -1.18 1.39
N PHE A 22 -21.74 -0.09 1.13
CA PHE A 22 -21.62 1.01 2.08
C PHE A 22 -22.94 1.75 2.29
N SER A 23 -23.66 2.03 1.20
CA SER A 23 -24.96 2.71 1.29
C SER A 23 -26.00 1.88 2.04
N ASN A 24 -26.02 0.55 1.87
CA ASN A 24 -26.88 -0.36 2.62
C ASN A 24 -26.51 -0.46 4.11
N ALA A 25 -25.31 -0.04 4.47
CA ALA A 25 -24.84 0.08 5.85
C ALA A 25 -24.93 1.53 6.39
N ASP A 26 -25.82 2.34 5.78
CA ASP A 26 -26.13 3.73 6.16
C ASP A 26 -24.95 4.73 6.05
N TYR A 27 -23.94 4.42 5.21
CA TYR A 27 -22.87 5.38 4.91
C TYR A 27 -23.25 6.30 3.76
N GLU A 28 -22.99 7.60 3.93
CA GLU A 28 -22.92 8.54 2.82
C GLU A 28 -21.58 8.40 2.12
N VAL A 29 -21.58 8.04 0.82
CA VAL A 29 -20.36 7.64 0.10
C VAL A 29 -19.88 8.73 -0.84
N THR A 30 -18.70 9.29 -0.55
CA THR A 30 -17.96 10.12 -1.49
C THR A 30 -16.90 9.31 -2.21
N VAL A 31 -16.95 9.28 -3.55
CA VAL A 31 -16.01 8.51 -4.38
C VAL A 31 -14.98 9.44 -5.02
N TYR A 32 -13.69 9.17 -4.78
CA TYR A 32 -12.60 9.96 -5.34
C TYR A 32 -11.60 9.08 -6.10
N PRO A 33 -11.56 9.16 -7.45
CA PRO A 33 -10.53 8.53 -8.28
C PRO A 33 -9.24 9.36 -8.25
N THR A 34 -8.11 8.73 -7.96
CA THR A 34 -6.80 9.39 -8.05
C THR A 34 -6.36 9.55 -9.50
N LYS A 35 -5.67 10.65 -9.81
CA LYS A 35 -5.23 11.02 -11.16
C LYS A 35 -3.72 10.85 -11.35
N ALA A 36 -2.96 10.96 -10.26
CA ALA A 36 -1.50 10.88 -10.24
C ALA A 36 -1.01 10.34 -8.89
N ALA A 37 0.29 10.09 -8.77
CA ALA A 37 0.94 9.82 -7.49
C ALA A 37 0.71 11.00 -6.52
N LEU A 38 0.54 10.68 -5.24
CA LEU A 38 0.23 11.61 -4.14
C LEU A 38 -1.12 12.35 -4.22
N ASP A 39 -1.93 12.14 -5.26
CA ASP A 39 -3.25 12.78 -5.37
C ASP A 39 -4.19 12.29 -4.24
N GLY A 40 -4.11 11.02 -3.87
CA GLY A 40 -4.81 10.48 -2.69
C GLY A 40 -4.39 11.15 -1.39
N TYR A 41 -3.10 11.40 -1.23
CA TYR A 41 -2.54 12.10 -0.06
C TYR A 41 -3.09 13.53 0.05
N GLU A 42 -3.04 14.32 -1.03
CA GLU A 42 -3.53 15.70 -1.03
C GLU A 42 -5.06 15.77 -0.84
N LYS A 43 -5.79 14.79 -1.38
CA LYS A 43 -7.24 14.70 -1.17
C LYS A 43 -7.60 14.49 0.30
N ILE A 44 -6.90 13.59 1.00
CA ILE A 44 -7.15 13.32 2.43
C ILE A 44 -6.76 14.52 3.29
N LYS A 45 -5.64 15.16 3.00
CA LYS A 45 -5.22 16.40 3.65
C LYS A 45 -6.29 17.48 3.57
N ALA A 46 -6.88 17.68 2.39
CA ALA A 46 -7.95 18.66 2.18
C ALA A 46 -9.29 18.24 2.82
N ALA A 47 -9.45 16.98 3.17
CA ALA A 47 -10.68 16.40 3.69
C ALA A 47 -10.62 16.13 5.21
N LYS A 48 -9.67 16.71 5.91
CA LYS A 48 -9.49 16.54 7.36
C LYS A 48 -10.79 16.82 8.12
N GLY A 49 -11.21 15.86 8.94
CA GLY A 49 -12.39 15.99 9.81
C GLY A 49 -13.75 15.93 9.08
N LEU A 50 -13.77 15.61 7.77
CA LEU A 50 -15.01 15.54 7.01
C LEU A 50 -15.62 14.13 6.93
N TYR A 51 -14.90 13.09 7.30
CA TYR A 51 -15.32 11.69 7.12
C TYR A 51 -15.08 10.87 8.38
N ASP A 52 -16.02 9.98 8.68
CA ASP A 52 -15.93 9.04 9.80
C ASP A 52 -15.06 7.84 9.49
N ILE A 53 -14.88 7.51 8.21
CA ILE A 53 -14.02 6.44 7.72
C ILE A 53 -13.39 6.83 6.37
N ILE A 54 -12.14 6.49 6.17
CA ILE A 54 -11.45 6.62 4.89
C ILE A 54 -11.24 5.24 4.29
N VAL A 55 -11.84 4.99 3.13
CA VAL A 55 -11.68 3.72 2.42
C VAL A 55 -10.67 3.89 1.29
N CYS A 56 -9.60 3.09 1.34
CA CYS A 56 -8.59 2.99 0.29
C CYS A 56 -8.85 1.78 -0.60
N SER A 57 -9.00 1.99 -1.91
CA SER A 57 -8.95 0.90 -2.88
C SER A 57 -7.80 1.13 -3.86
N GLY A 58 -6.77 0.31 -3.73
CA GLY A 58 -5.53 0.43 -4.47
C GLY A 58 -4.56 -0.72 -4.17
N GLY A 59 -3.33 -0.60 -4.61
CA GLY A 59 -2.21 -1.44 -4.17
C GLY A 59 -1.51 -0.85 -2.95
N ASP A 60 -0.40 -1.50 -2.55
CA ASP A 60 0.38 -1.12 -1.37
C ASP A 60 0.86 0.34 -1.41
N GLY A 61 1.24 0.86 -2.59
CA GLY A 61 1.63 2.26 -2.77
C GLY A 61 0.49 3.24 -2.50
N THR A 62 -0.71 2.98 -3.04
CA THR A 62 -1.89 3.82 -2.80
C THR A 62 -2.29 3.79 -1.32
N LEU A 63 -2.22 2.61 -0.70
CA LEU A 63 -2.48 2.48 0.73
C LEU A 63 -1.47 3.29 1.55
N ASN A 64 -0.19 3.23 1.20
CA ASN A 64 0.85 3.98 1.91
C ASN A 64 0.64 5.51 1.81
N GLU A 65 0.19 6.03 0.66
CA GLU A 65 -0.20 7.44 0.52
C GLU A 65 -1.35 7.81 1.46
N VAL A 66 -2.40 6.97 1.50
CA VAL A 66 -3.58 7.19 2.35
C VAL A 66 -3.18 7.16 3.84
N VAL A 67 -2.45 6.14 4.27
CA VAL A 67 -1.98 5.99 5.65
C VAL A 67 -1.10 7.18 6.05
N SER A 68 -0.15 7.55 5.19
CA SER A 68 0.74 8.70 5.45
C SER A 68 -0.03 10.00 5.62
N ALA A 69 -1.07 10.23 4.81
CA ALA A 69 -1.89 11.42 4.90
C ALA A 69 -2.75 11.44 6.18
N VAL A 70 -3.34 10.30 6.55
CA VAL A 70 -4.14 10.17 7.78
C VAL A 70 -3.28 10.42 9.02
N ILE A 71 -2.07 9.85 9.10
CA ILE A 71 -1.15 10.07 10.23
C ILE A 71 -0.70 11.54 10.29
N THR A 72 -0.39 12.14 9.13
CA THR A 72 0.16 13.51 9.10
C THR A 72 -0.90 14.58 9.36
N TYR A 73 -2.10 14.43 8.84
CA TYR A 73 -3.13 15.48 8.82
C TYR A 73 -4.47 15.04 9.37
N GLY A 74 -4.68 13.74 9.51
CA GLY A 74 -5.94 13.17 9.94
C GLY A 74 -6.21 13.35 11.42
N ASP A 75 -7.36 12.87 11.84
CA ASP A 75 -7.63 12.50 13.22
C ASP A 75 -7.17 11.04 13.35
N GLU A 76 -6.27 10.75 14.29
CA GLU A 76 -5.78 9.39 14.56
C GLU A 76 -6.89 8.38 14.87
N LYS A 77 -8.10 8.87 15.14
CA LYS A 77 -9.29 8.06 15.41
C LYS A 77 -10.06 7.65 14.16
N VAL A 78 -9.77 8.25 13.00
CA VAL A 78 -10.47 7.87 11.75
C VAL A 78 -9.93 6.55 11.23
N PRO A 79 -10.74 5.48 11.20
CA PRO A 79 -10.30 4.19 10.71
C PRO A 79 -10.08 4.21 9.20
N ILE A 80 -9.15 3.36 8.74
CA ILE A 80 -8.88 3.15 7.33
C ILE A 80 -9.42 1.78 6.91
N GLY A 81 -10.42 1.77 6.04
CA GLY A 81 -10.87 0.57 5.35
C GLY A 81 -9.96 0.27 4.14
N TYR A 82 -9.56 -0.99 3.95
CA TYR A 82 -8.73 -1.35 2.81
C TYR A 82 -9.40 -2.39 1.90
N ILE A 83 -9.54 -2.04 0.62
CA ILE A 83 -10.03 -2.91 -0.45
C ILE A 83 -8.87 -3.13 -1.44
N PRO A 84 -8.12 -4.24 -1.33
CA PRO A 84 -6.94 -4.48 -2.14
C PRO A 84 -7.31 -4.64 -3.62
N SER A 85 -6.71 -3.80 -4.46
CA SER A 85 -6.94 -3.83 -5.91
C SER A 85 -5.65 -3.71 -6.73
N GLY A 86 -4.49 -3.71 -6.08
CA GLY A 86 -3.18 -3.74 -6.72
C GLY A 86 -2.77 -5.12 -7.22
N SER A 87 -1.55 -5.23 -7.74
CA SER A 87 -1.01 -6.49 -8.27
C SER A 87 -0.57 -7.44 -7.15
N THR A 88 0.05 -6.94 -6.10
CA THR A 88 0.68 -7.75 -5.04
C THR A 88 -0.13 -7.73 -3.75
N ASN A 89 -0.43 -6.54 -3.23
CA ASN A 89 -1.21 -6.31 -2.01
C ASN A 89 -0.65 -7.08 -0.79
N ASP A 90 0.63 -6.95 -0.54
CA ASP A 90 1.34 -7.74 0.48
C ASP A 90 0.86 -7.39 1.89
N PHE A 91 0.58 -6.11 2.16
CA PHE A 91 0.01 -5.70 3.43
C PHE A 91 -1.37 -6.32 3.69
N ALA A 92 -2.24 -6.37 2.67
CA ALA A 92 -3.53 -7.03 2.79
C ALA A 92 -3.39 -8.53 3.11
N LYS A 93 -2.44 -9.21 2.46
CA LYS A 93 -2.17 -10.63 2.71
C LYS A 93 -1.68 -10.86 4.14
N SER A 94 -0.78 -10.03 4.65
CA SER A 94 -0.24 -10.15 6.01
C SER A 94 -1.32 -9.99 7.09
N LEU A 95 -2.36 -9.21 6.80
CA LEU A 95 -3.49 -8.97 7.68
C LEU A 95 -4.68 -9.92 7.42
N GLY A 96 -4.58 -10.85 6.47
CA GLY A 96 -5.68 -11.74 6.11
C GLY A 96 -6.89 -11.04 5.47
N ILE A 97 -6.70 -9.84 4.92
CA ILE A 97 -7.76 -9.10 4.23
C ILE A 97 -8.11 -9.83 2.92
N PRO A 98 -9.39 -10.07 2.63
CA PRO A 98 -9.80 -10.76 1.42
C PRO A 98 -9.32 -10.07 0.14
N SER A 99 -8.78 -10.82 -0.81
CA SER A 99 -8.40 -10.30 -2.14
C SER A 99 -9.60 -10.00 -3.03
N ASP A 100 -10.73 -10.65 -2.78
CA ASP A 100 -12.01 -10.33 -3.44
C ASP A 100 -12.54 -8.99 -2.93
N LYS A 101 -12.78 -8.07 -3.84
CA LYS A 101 -13.13 -6.68 -3.54
C LYS A 101 -14.47 -6.52 -2.84
N ILE A 102 -15.43 -7.40 -3.17
CA ILE A 102 -16.75 -7.39 -2.56
C ILE A 102 -16.66 -7.89 -1.13
N ARG A 103 -15.93 -8.99 -0.90
CA ARG A 103 -15.69 -9.51 0.45
C ARG A 103 -14.89 -8.51 1.29
N ALA A 104 -13.89 -7.85 0.71
CA ALA A 104 -13.15 -6.80 1.40
C ALA A 104 -14.04 -5.60 1.78
N ALA A 105 -14.96 -5.19 0.89
CA ALA A 105 -15.93 -4.15 1.21
C ALA A 105 -16.87 -4.55 2.36
N TYR A 106 -17.38 -5.78 2.37
CA TYR A 106 -18.15 -6.29 3.51
C TYR A 106 -17.31 -6.31 4.79
N ASN A 107 -16.05 -6.72 4.70
CA ASN A 107 -15.14 -6.72 5.86
C ASN A 107 -14.95 -5.31 6.45
N VAL A 108 -14.96 -4.27 5.61
CA VAL A 108 -14.87 -2.88 6.09
C VAL A 108 -16.13 -2.44 6.83
N VAL A 109 -17.33 -2.77 6.33
CA VAL A 109 -18.59 -2.31 6.93
C VAL A 109 -19.06 -3.14 8.12
N SER A 110 -18.65 -4.40 8.24
CA SER A 110 -19.10 -5.33 9.27
C SER A 110 -17.98 -5.87 10.16
N GLY A 111 -16.73 -5.57 9.84
CA GLY A 111 -15.57 -6.00 10.63
C GLY A 111 -15.30 -5.10 11.82
N GLU A 112 -14.44 -5.58 12.71
CA GLU A 112 -13.91 -4.79 13.80
C GLU A 112 -12.62 -4.09 13.39
N SER A 113 -12.44 -2.83 13.82
CA SER A 113 -11.20 -2.11 13.64
C SER A 113 -10.14 -2.61 14.62
N PHE A 114 -8.89 -2.68 14.17
CA PHE A 114 -7.75 -2.99 15.03
C PHE A 114 -6.62 -1.99 14.78
N SER A 115 -5.77 -1.82 15.77
CA SER A 115 -4.58 -0.98 15.65
C SER A 115 -3.43 -1.78 15.07
N CYS A 116 -2.70 -1.21 14.12
CA CYS A 116 -1.45 -1.77 13.62
C CYS A 116 -0.33 -0.74 13.67
N ASP A 117 0.89 -1.23 13.86
CA ASP A 117 2.07 -0.39 13.88
C ASP A 117 2.39 0.12 12.47
N ILE A 118 2.87 1.35 12.41
CA ILE A 118 3.36 1.98 11.18
C ILE A 118 4.81 2.37 11.40
N GLY A 119 5.68 1.96 10.47
CA GLY A 119 7.08 2.36 10.53
C GLY A 119 7.30 3.78 10.01
N ILE A 120 8.33 4.45 10.54
CA ILE A 120 8.77 5.77 10.08
C ILE A 120 10.27 5.74 9.79
N ILE A 121 10.69 6.33 8.66
CA ILE A 121 12.10 6.49 8.28
C ILE A 121 12.46 7.97 8.29
N ASN A 122 13.55 8.32 9.00
CA ASN A 122 14.09 9.67 9.09
C ASN A 122 13.04 10.71 9.51
N ASP A 123 12.11 10.33 10.39
CA ASP A 123 11.03 11.18 10.92
C ASP A 123 10.16 11.84 9.85
N ARG A 124 10.11 11.27 8.65
CA ARG A 124 9.43 11.90 7.49
C ARG A 124 8.65 10.95 6.60
N ARG A 125 9.05 9.68 6.49
CA ARG A 125 8.44 8.74 5.55
C ARG A 125 7.83 7.57 6.28
N TYR A 126 6.53 7.47 6.22
CA TYR A 126 5.79 6.33 6.76
C TYR A 126 5.83 5.15 5.80
N PHE A 127 5.81 3.95 6.36
CA PHE A 127 5.63 2.72 5.60
C PHE A 127 4.76 1.74 6.40
N ASN A 128 3.84 1.11 5.72
CA ASN A 128 2.84 0.23 6.33
C ASN A 128 3.20 -1.25 6.28
N TYR A 129 4.23 -1.65 5.55
CA TYR A 129 4.60 -3.06 5.42
C TYR A 129 6.08 -3.31 5.64
N VAL A 130 6.93 -2.88 4.71
CA VAL A 130 8.37 -3.14 4.75
C VAL A 130 9.16 -1.95 4.25
N ALA A 131 10.29 -1.69 4.90
CA ALA A 131 11.36 -0.86 4.39
C ALA A 131 12.57 -1.75 4.16
N ALA A 132 13.12 -1.71 2.97
CA ALA A 132 14.26 -2.55 2.58
C ALA A 132 15.31 -1.74 1.83
N PHE A 133 16.55 -2.21 1.88
CA PHE A 133 17.65 -1.63 1.12
C PHE A 133 18.50 -2.73 0.45
N GLY A 134 19.30 -2.33 -0.53
CA GLY A 134 20.32 -3.18 -1.13
C GLY A 134 19.82 -4.05 -2.28
N ALA A 135 20.32 -5.29 -2.34
CA ALA A 135 20.06 -6.19 -3.46
C ALA A 135 18.56 -6.40 -3.70
N PHE A 136 18.15 -6.34 -4.96
CA PHE A 136 16.79 -6.58 -5.45
C PHE A 136 15.73 -5.50 -5.09
N THR A 137 16.06 -4.49 -4.29
CA THR A 137 15.07 -3.45 -3.93
C THR A 137 14.65 -2.61 -5.12
N ASP A 138 15.53 -2.38 -6.06
CA ASP A 138 15.28 -1.62 -7.29
C ASP A 138 14.56 -2.43 -8.39
N VAL A 139 14.61 -3.77 -8.36
CA VAL A 139 13.89 -4.62 -9.31
C VAL A 139 12.39 -4.32 -9.32
N ALA A 140 11.81 -4.07 -8.16
CA ALA A 140 10.39 -3.77 -8.03
C ALA A 140 10.02 -2.40 -8.64
N TYR A 141 10.92 -1.44 -8.63
CA TYR A 141 10.69 -0.07 -9.12
C TYR A 141 11.05 0.10 -10.59
N GLU A 142 12.13 -0.53 -11.06
CA GLU A 142 12.67 -0.31 -12.40
C GLU A 142 12.09 -1.23 -13.47
N THR A 143 11.38 -2.30 -13.08
CA THR A 143 10.73 -3.16 -14.07
C THR A 143 9.55 -2.43 -14.71
N PRO A 144 9.56 -2.14 -16.02
CA PRO A 144 8.47 -1.47 -16.72
C PRO A 144 7.14 -2.20 -16.53
N GLN A 145 6.05 -1.44 -16.39
CA GLN A 145 4.72 -2.00 -16.14
C GLN A 145 4.27 -2.93 -17.28
N ASP A 146 4.69 -2.64 -18.51
CA ASP A 146 4.38 -3.46 -19.69
C ASP A 146 5.04 -4.84 -19.61
N LEU A 147 6.30 -4.92 -19.15
CA LEU A 147 7.00 -6.18 -18.93
C LEU A 147 6.38 -6.99 -17.79
N LYS A 148 5.94 -6.31 -16.70
CA LYS A 148 5.19 -6.96 -15.61
C LYS A 148 3.89 -7.59 -16.12
N ASN A 149 3.22 -6.90 -17.04
CA ASN A 149 1.95 -7.37 -17.59
C ASN A 149 2.11 -8.52 -18.60
N MET A 150 3.20 -8.53 -19.38
CA MET A 150 3.45 -9.55 -20.41
C MET A 150 4.07 -10.84 -19.87
N PHE A 151 5.07 -10.73 -19.01
CA PHE A 151 5.88 -11.87 -18.55
C PHE A 151 5.63 -12.26 -17.10
N GLY A 152 4.82 -11.49 -16.36
CA GLY A 152 4.47 -11.80 -14.99
C GLY A 152 5.70 -12.07 -14.11
N HIS A 153 5.67 -13.17 -13.37
CA HIS A 153 6.75 -13.53 -12.44
C HIS A 153 8.09 -13.79 -13.13
N GLN A 154 8.09 -14.26 -14.39
CA GLN A 154 9.34 -14.58 -15.13
C GLN A 154 10.17 -13.33 -15.45
N ALA A 155 9.54 -12.16 -15.65
CA ALA A 155 10.27 -10.91 -15.86
C ALA A 155 11.15 -10.55 -14.65
N TYR A 156 10.64 -10.76 -13.46
CA TYR A 156 11.38 -10.52 -12.21
C TYR A 156 12.56 -11.48 -12.04
N VAL A 157 12.41 -12.74 -12.44
CA VAL A 157 13.48 -13.75 -12.35
C VAL A 157 14.64 -13.40 -13.28
N ILE A 158 14.35 -13.01 -14.53
CA ILE A 158 15.39 -12.65 -15.52
C ILE A 158 16.12 -11.37 -15.09
N GLU A 159 15.39 -10.34 -14.67
CA GLU A 159 15.99 -9.09 -14.23
C GLU A 159 16.77 -9.27 -12.91
N GLY A 160 16.26 -10.07 -11.98
CA GLY A 160 16.96 -10.44 -10.76
C GLY A 160 18.26 -11.19 -11.03
N ALA A 161 18.28 -12.13 -11.99
CA ALA A 161 19.48 -12.88 -12.35
C ALA A 161 20.60 -11.99 -12.94
N LYS A 162 20.25 -10.98 -13.75
CA LYS A 162 21.23 -10.01 -14.27
C LYS A 162 21.88 -9.19 -13.15
N ARG A 163 21.13 -8.87 -12.10
CA ARG A 163 21.59 -8.03 -10.98
C ARG A 163 22.43 -8.79 -9.97
N LEU A 164 22.32 -10.11 -9.90
CA LEU A 164 23.23 -10.94 -9.09
C LEU A 164 24.71 -10.73 -9.44
N LEU A 165 25.00 -10.34 -10.68
CA LEU A 165 26.36 -10.08 -11.16
C LEU A 165 26.91 -8.72 -10.67
N ASN A 166 26.07 -7.82 -10.14
CA ASN A 166 26.42 -6.45 -9.74
C ASN A 166 26.03 -6.14 -8.30
N LEU A 167 26.10 -7.11 -7.40
CA LEU A 167 25.79 -6.91 -5.98
C LEU A 167 26.76 -5.91 -5.35
N LYS A 168 26.22 -4.88 -4.72
CA LYS A 168 26.97 -3.91 -3.92
C LYS A 168 26.75 -4.20 -2.45
N ALA A 169 27.82 -4.24 -1.69
CA ALA A 169 27.75 -4.28 -0.24
C ALA A 169 27.76 -2.85 0.31
N TYR A 170 26.95 -2.60 1.33
CA TYR A 170 26.83 -1.32 2.02
C TYR A 170 27.39 -1.49 3.43
N LYS A 171 28.43 -0.70 3.77
CA LYS A 171 28.92 -0.66 5.14
C LYS A 171 27.90 0.08 5.99
N MET A 172 27.32 -0.63 6.95
CA MET A 172 26.26 -0.08 7.81
C MET A 172 26.47 -0.51 9.26
N LYS A 173 26.04 0.37 10.16
CA LYS A 173 25.87 0.05 11.57
C LYS A 173 24.38 -0.06 11.87
N VAL A 174 23.97 -1.21 12.42
CA VAL A 174 22.60 -1.47 12.85
C VAL A 174 22.61 -1.53 14.38
N THR A 175 21.89 -0.62 15.01
CA THR A 175 21.80 -0.52 16.47
C THR A 175 20.33 -0.58 16.91
N SER A 176 20.06 -1.41 17.90
CA SER A 176 18.77 -1.46 18.58
C SER A 176 19.00 -1.75 20.07
N SER A 177 17.93 -1.86 20.84
CA SER A 177 18.04 -2.28 22.25
C SER A 177 18.65 -3.68 22.47
N ARG A 178 18.73 -4.51 21.43
CA ARG A 178 19.20 -5.92 21.49
C ARG A 178 20.30 -6.24 20.49
N LEU A 179 20.65 -5.30 19.62
CA LEU A 179 21.59 -5.54 18.54
C LEU A 179 22.49 -4.32 18.33
N ASP A 180 23.81 -4.53 18.23
CA ASP A 180 24.79 -3.54 17.78
C ASP A 180 25.79 -4.27 16.86
N ILE A 181 25.60 -4.14 15.55
CA ILE A 181 26.41 -4.80 14.53
C ILE A 181 26.88 -3.75 13.53
N GLU A 182 28.17 -3.78 13.22
CA GLU A 182 28.76 -3.03 12.10
C GLU A 182 29.36 -4.03 11.11
N ASP A 183 28.84 -4.08 9.89
CA ASP A 183 29.29 -5.00 8.85
C ASP A 183 28.94 -4.49 7.44
N ASN A 184 29.31 -5.26 6.43
CA ASN A 184 28.94 -5.04 5.05
C ASN A 184 27.67 -5.83 4.71
N PHE A 185 26.58 -5.13 4.51
CA PHE A 185 25.28 -5.73 4.18
C PHE A 185 25.02 -5.66 2.68
N ILE A 186 24.56 -6.75 2.11
CA ILE A 186 24.12 -6.83 0.71
C ILE A 186 22.64 -6.41 0.62
N TYR A 187 21.86 -6.72 1.64
CA TYR A 187 20.44 -6.34 1.78
C TYR A 187 20.02 -6.30 3.25
N GLY A 188 18.90 -5.65 3.53
CA GLY A 188 18.25 -5.61 4.83
C GLY A 188 16.84 -5.05 4.74
#